data_e11afa5490dd4c4237d815283ea4fbcf
#
_entry.id   e11afa5490dd4c4237d815283ea4fbcf
#
_cell.length_a   1.000
_cell.length_b   1.000
_cell.length_c   1.000
_cell.angle_alpha   90.00
_cell.angle_beta   90.00
_cell.angle_gamma   90.00
#
_symmetry.space_group_name_H-M   'P 1'
#
loop_
_entity.id
_entity.type
_entity.pdbx_description
1 polymer ?
#
loop_
_entity_poly.entity_id
_entity_poly.type
_entity_poly.pdbx_seq_one_letter_code
_entity_poly.pdbx_strand_id
1 'polypeptide(L)'
;MSNFKDIAGFFAARGPEDIERFVDKGLDISQQILAVMKEKGWTQKDLARALGKSDPEISKWLSGTHNLTLRSIAKIEAALDADIIMTPLKAEKAYKRIKYVTFKVHATTNEIIPSPTSFVTTGKAVGQEPDIKIIVA
;
A
#
# COMPACT_ATOMS: atom_id res chain seq x y z
N MET A 1 9.89 34.69 -8.11
CA MET A 1 9.50 33.41 -7.47
C MET A 1 9.39 32.35 -8.58
N SER A 2 10.42 31.57 -8.76
CA SER A 2 10.40 30.47 -9.71
C SER A 2 9.45 29.38 -9.17
N ASN A 3 8.45 29.08 -9.95
CA ASN A 3 7.37 28.16 -9.63
C ASN A 3 7.95 26.74 -9.42
N PHE A 4 7.65 26.12 -8.31
CA PHE A 4 8.03 24.74 -7.99
C PHE A 4 7.63 23.73 -9.12
N LYS A 5 6.58 24.06 -9.88
CA LYS A 5 6.16 23.33 -11.08
C LYS A 5 7.18 23.38 -12.23
N ASP A 6 7.94 24.48 -12.36
CA ASP A 6 8.95 24.60 -13.41
C ASP A 6 10.19 23.76 -13.11
N ILE A 7 10.52 23.59 -11.83
CA ILE A 7 11.64 22.76 -11.39
C ILE A 7 11.30 21.26 -11.60
N ALA A 8 10.11 20.84 -11.24
CA ALA A 8 9.65 19.48 -11.49
C ALA A 8 9.58 19.16 -13.00
N GLY A 9 9.09 20.10 -13.82
CA GLY A 9 9.09 19.99 -15.28
C GLY A 9 10.50 19.97 -15.89
N PHE A 10 11.45 20.70 -15.31
CA PHE A 10 12.85 20.69 -15.76
C PHE A 10 13.53 19.34 -15.50
N PHE A 11 13.28 18.72 -14.34
CA PHE A 11 13.81 17.40 -14.03
C PHE A 11 13.08 16.28 -14.79
N ALA A 12 11.77 16.35 -14.97
CA ALA A 12 11.00 15.40 -15.75
C ALA A 12 11.37 15.42 -17.26
N ALA A 13 11.78 16.57 -17.78
CA ALA A 13 12.12 16.71 -19.20
C ALA A 13 13.57 16.31 -19.54
N ARG A 14 14.47 16.11 -18.56
CA ARG A 14 15.91 15.99 -18.82
C ARG A 14 16.66 15.04 -17.87
N GLY A 15 16.00 14.41 -16.90
CA GLY A 15 16.63 13.40 -16.04
C GLY A 15 16.82 12.08 -16.80
N PRO A 16 17.95 11.38 -16.63
CA PRO A 16 18.04 9.99 -17.05
C PRO A 16 16.91 9.18 -16.39
N GLU A 17 16.25 8.30 -17.16
CA GLU A 17 15.13 7.49 -16.70
C GLU A 17 15.45 6.66 -15.44
N ASP A 18 16.70 6.29 -15.25
CA ASP A 18 17.19 5.57 -14.07
C ASP A 18 17.13 6.43 -12.80
N ILE A 19 17.39 7.73 -12.90
CA ILE A 19 17.29 8.66 -11.75
C ILE A 19 15.83 8.85 -11.32
N GLU A 20 14.91 9.01 -12.27
CA GLU A 20 13.48 9.11 -11.97
C GLU A 20 13.01 7.84 -11.27
N ARG A 21 13.32 6.68 -11.81
CA ARG A 21 13.00 5.38 -11.19
C ARG A 21 13.63 5.17 -9.82
N PHE A 22 14.84 5.71 -9.60
CA PHE A 22 15.50 5.66 -8.31
C PHE A 22 14.76 6.50 -7.26
N VAL A 23 14.37 7.74 -7.62
CA VAL A 23 13.63 8.64 -6.73
C VAL A 23 12.26 8.05 -6.39
N ASP A 24 11.52 7.58 -7.37
CA ASP A 24 10.21 6.97 -7.17
C ASP A 24 10.29 5.78 -6.20
N LYS A 25 11.22 4.85 -6.47
CA LYS A 25 11.44 3.69 -5.59
C LYS A 25 11.89 4.10 -4.18
N GLY A 26 12.72 5.11 -4.07
CA GLY A 26 13.17 5.63 -2.78
C GLY A 26 12.02 6.19 -1.95
N LEU A 27 11.12 6.94 -2.59
CA LEU A 27 9.93 7.48 -1.96
C LEU A 27 8.95 6.37 -1.55
N ASP A 28 8.69 5.40 -2.42
CA ASP A 28 7.82 4.26 -2.13
C ASP A 28 8.32 3.46 -0.92
N ILE A 29 9.62 3.16 -0.88
CA ILE A 29 10.25 2.44 0.23
C ILE A 29 10.12 3.26 1.53
N SER A 30 10.39 4.55 1.47
CA SER A 30 10.28 5.45 2.62
C SER A 30 8.85 5.49 3.17
N GLN A 31 7.85 5.63 2.29
CA GLN A 31 6.44 5.63 2.66
C GLN A 31 6.01 4.30 3.27
N GLN A 32 6.47 3.17 2.73
CA GLN A 32 6.19 1.85 3.28
C GLN A 32 6.78 1.68 4.68
N ILE A 33 8.02 2.11 4.91
CA ILE A 33 8.65 2.09 6.25
C ILE A 33 7.82 2.91 7.24
N LEU A 34 7.44 4.14 6.86
CA LEU A 34 6.64 5.03 7.70
C LEU A 34 5.25 4.43 8.01
N ALA A 35 4.60 3.77 7.04
CA ALA A 35 3.32 3.10 7.23
C ALA A 35 3.43 1.98 8.27
N VAL A 36 4.42 1.09 8.14
CA VAL A 36 4.66 0.00 9.08
C VAL A 36 5.03 0.53 10.48
N MET A 37 5.85 1.57 10.57
CA MET A 37 6.15 2.23 11.84
C MET A 37 4.89 2.77 12.50
N LYS A 38 4.02 3.43 11.73
CA LYS A 38 2.74 3.97 12.22
C LYS A 38 1.83 2.86 12.74
N GLU A 39 1.70 1.74 12.05
CA GLU A 39 0.91 0.58 12.48
C GLU A 39 1.44 0.01 13.81
N LYS A 40 2.75 -0.01 13.99
CA LYS A 40 3.40 -0.47 15.23
C LYS A 40 3.45 0.59 16.33
N GLY A 41 3.05 1.81 16.06
CA GLY A 41 3.18 2.94 17.00
C GLY A 41 4.62 3.36 17.26
N TRP A 42 5.53 3.08 16.33
CA TRP A 42 6.95 3.40 16.46
C TRP A 42 7.27 4.81 15.99
N THR A 43 8.14 5.47 16.73
CA THR A 43 8.76 6.74 16.35
C THR A 43 10.08 6.51 15.61
N GLN A 44 10.63 7.57 15.00
CA GLN A 44 11.97 7.51 14.41
C GLN A 44 13.05 7.12 15.44
N LYS A 45 12.89 7.57 16.68
CA LYS A 45 13.79 7.22 17.78
C LYS A 45 13.75 5.73 18.13
N ASP A 46 12.58 5.12 18.05
CA ASP A 46 12.43 3.69 18.31
C ASP A 46 13.14 2.88 17.22
N LEU A 47 12.97 3.27 15.96
CA LEU A 47 13.68 2.66 14.84
C LEU A 47 15.20 2.87 14.95
N ALA A 48 15.64 4.08 15.30
CA ALA A 48 17.05 4.37 15.52
C ALA A 48 17.67 3.47 16.61
N ARG A 49 16.98 3.33 17.72
CA ARG A 49 17.38 2.45 18.83
C ARG A 49 17.45 0.99 18.39
N ALA A 50 16.44 0.49 17.70
CA ALA A 50 16.38 -0.90 17.24
C ALA A 50 17.52 -1.22 16.25
N LEU A 51 17.91 -0.27 15.42
CA LEU A 51 18.97 -0.44 14.41
C LEU A 51 20.37 -0.07 14.92
N GLY A 52 20.49 0.46 16.15
CA GLY A 52 21.76 0.99 16.68
C GLY A 52 22.29 2.17 15.84
N LYS A 53 21.37 3.03 15.38
CA LYS A 53 21.64 4.18 14.52
C LYS A 53 21.31 5.49 15.22
N SER A 54 21.86 6.60 14.73
CA SER A 54 21.50 7.94 15.21
C SER A 54 20.19 8.43 14.59
N ASP A 55 19.46 9.29 15.30
CA ASP A 55 18.23 9.90 14.79
C ASP A 55 18.44 10.62 13.44
N PRO A 56 19.52 11.38 13.22
CA PRO A 56 19.79 12.01 11.92
C PRO A 56 20.00 11.01 10.78
N GLU A 57 20.62 9.84 11.05
CA GLU A 57 20.77 8.79 10.03
C GLU A 57 19.41 8.22 9.63
N ILE A 58 18.54 7.94 10.60
CA ILE A 58 17.20 7.44 10.33
C ILE A 58 16.37 8.51 9.60
N SER A 59 16.42 9.77 10.02
CA SER A 59 15.74 10.86 9.32
C SER A 59 16.18 10.95 7.86
N LYS A 60 17.48 10.81 7.59
CA LYS A 60 18.02 10.77 6.23
C LYS A 60 17.52 9.55 5.44
N TRP A 61 17.43 8.38 6.06
CA TRP A 61 16.89 7.18 5.41
C TRP A 61 15.42 7.32 5.05
N LEU A 62 14.65 7.97 5.91
CA LEU A 62 13.22 8.19 5.72
C LEU A 62 12.89 9.37 4.79
N SER A 63 13.87 10.14 4.35
CA SER A 63 13.65 11.22 3.38
C SER A 63 13.27 10.73 1.98
N GLY A 64 13.51 9.46 1.67
CA GLY A 64 13.27 8.86 0.35
C GLY A 64 14.32 9.18 -0.71
N THR A 65 15.22 10.12 -0.44
CA THR A 65 16.29 10.53 -1.39
C THR A 65 17.62 9.86 -1.11
N HIS A 66 17.72 9.11 -0.01
CA HIS A 66 18.93 8.40 0.37
C HIS A 66 19.03 7.05 -0.32
N ASN A 67 20.19 6.73 -0.87
CA ASN A 67 20.45 5.42 -1.47
C ASN A 67 20.57 4.35 -0.39
N LEU A 68 19.44 3.68 -0.09
CA LEU A 68 19.42 2.53 0.81
C LEU A 68 19.95 1.29 0.10
N THR A 69 20.91 0.61 0.72
CA THR A 69 21.33 -0.71 0.24
C THR A 69 20.30 -1.76 0.61
N LEU A 70 20.22 -2.87 -0.13
CA LEU A 70 19.38 -4.01 0.22
C LEU A 70 19.67 -4.53 1.64
N ARG A 71 20.95 -4.47 2.07
CA ARG A 71 21.33 -4.85 3.43
C ARG A 71 20.70 -3.92 4.48
N SER A 72 20.64 -2.61 4.19
CA SER A 72 19.99 -1.65 5.09
C SER A 72 18.49 -1.89 5.16
N ILE A 73 17.86 -2.16 4.02
CA ILE A 73 16.44 -2.49 3.97
C ILE A 73 16.14 -3.78 4.73
N ALA A 74 16.91 -4.84 4.52
CA ALA A 74 16.76 -6.10 5.26
C ALA A 74 16.92 -5.94 6.79
N LYS A 75 17.78 -5.01 7.25
CA LYS A 75 17.87 -4.68 8.68
C LYS A 75 16.62 -3.97 9.20
N ILE A 76 16.05 -3.08 8.39
CA ILE A 76 14.79 -2.39 8.74
C ILE A 76 13.65 -3.42 8.80
N GLU A 77 13.54 -4.30 7.82
CA GLU A 77 12.56 -5.38 7.77
C GLU A 77 12.65 -6.28 9.01
N ALA A 78 13.87 -6.67 9.39
CA ALA A 78 14.10 -7.48 10.59
C ALA A 78 13.72 -6.74 11.88
N ALA A 79 14.01 -5.44 11.98
CA ALA A 79 13.67 -4.64 13.16
C ALA A 79 12.16 -4.39 13.26
N LEU A 80 11.50 -4.18 12.13
CA LEU A 80 10.06 -3.94 12.05
C LEU A 80 9.24 -5.25 11.98
N ASP A 81 9.89 -6.39 11.78
CA ASP A 81 9.22 -7.67 11.55
C ASP A 81 8.12 -7.55 10.47
N ALA A 82 8.49 -6.95 9.35
CA ALA A 82 7.60 -6.68 8.23
C ALA A 82 8.38 -6.56 6.92
N ASP A 83 7.84 -7.08 5.83
CA ASP A 83 8.40 -6.89 4.50
C ASP A 83 8.21 -5.43 4.04
N ILE A 84 9.28 -4.76 3.67
CA ILE A 84 9.26 -3.42 3.07
C ILE A 84 9.30 -3.52 1.55
N ILE A 85 10.13 -4.43 1.01
CA ILE A 85 10.21 -4.70 -0.42
C ILE A 85 9.80 -6.13 -0.70
N MET A 86 8.91 -6.28 -1.67
CA MET A 86 8.50 -7.59 -2.15
C MET A 86 8.61 -7.65 -3.67
N THR A 87 9.24 -8.72 -4.18
CA THR A 87 9.25 -8.94 -5.63
C THR A 87 7.86 -9.36 -6.12
N PRO A 88 7.49 -9.04 -7.37
CA PRO A 88 6.19 -9.45 -7.92
C PRO A 88 5.92 -10.95 -7.78
N LEU A 89 6.94 -11.79 -7.97
CA LEU A 89 6.84 -13.24 -7.84
C LEU A 89 6.54 -13.65 -6.38
N LYS A 90 7.16 -13.00 -5.39
CA LYS A 90 6.88 -13.25 -3.96
C LYS A 90 5.47 -12.77 -3.61
N ALA A 91 5.08 -11.59 -4.08
CA ALA A 91 3.75 -11.02 -3.87
C ALA A 91 2.65 -11.93 -4.46
N GLU A 92 2.84 -12.43 -5.68
CA GLU A 92 1.90 -13.35 -6.31
C GLU A 92 1.71 -14.63 -5.48
N LYS A 93 2.80 -15.21 -4.95
CA LYS A 93 2.74 -16.39 -4.09
C LYS A 93 2.06 -16.11 -2.75
N ALA A 94 2.33 -14.96 -2.15
CA ALA A 94 1.78 -14.56 -0.86
C ALA A 94 0.28 -14.23 -0.95
N TYR A 95 -0.15 -13.55 -2.03
CA TYR A 95 -1.51 -13.05 -2.19
C TYR A 95 -2.39 -13.86 -3.14
N LYS A 96 -1.92 -15.00 -3.65
CA LYS A 96 -2.66 -15.90 -4.56
C LYS A 96 -3.95 -16.50 -3.96
N ARG A 97 -4.26 -16.22 -2.70
CA ARG A 97 -5.39 -16.82 -1.97
C ARG A 97 -6.70 -16.04 -2.04
N ILE A 98 -6.75 -14.91 -2.74
CA ILE A 98 -8.02 -14.20 -2.89
C ILE A 98 -8.82 -14.85 -4.02
N LYS A 99 -9.75 -15.74 -3.67
CA LYS A 99 -10.73 -16.29 -4.59
C LYS A 99 -11.99 -15.45 -4.51
N TYR A 100 -12.34 -14.79 -5.62
CA TYR A 100 -13.64 -14.13 -5.73
C TYR A 100 -14.70 -15.19 -6.03
N VAL A 101 -15.69 -15.31 -5.18
CA VAL A 101 -16.86 -16.14 -5.43
C VAL A 101 -18.01 -15.20 -5.80
N THR A 102 -18.45 -15.27 -7.04
CA THR A 102 -19.59 -14.49 -7.51
C THR A 102 -20.86 -15.33 -7.36
N PHE A 103 -21.76 -14.88 -6.51
CA PHE A 103 -23.09 -15.48 -6.39
C PHE A 103 -24.08 -14.68 -7.26
N LYS A 104 -24.74 -15.37 -8.19
CA LYS A 104 -25.88 -14.80 -8.89
C LYS A 104 -27.14 -15.20 -8.15
N VAL A 105 -27.83 -14.23 -7.57
CA VAL A 105 -29.12 -14.45 -6.92
C VAL A 105 -30.21 -14.11 -7.93
N HIS A 106 -30.93 -15.10 -8.39
CA HIS A 106 -32.15 -14.91 -9.20
C HIS A 106 -33.32 -14.66 -8.26
N ALA A 107 -33.80 -13.44 -8.18
CA ALA A 107 -35.05 -13.14 -7.50
C ALA A 107 -36.20 -13.34 -8.50
N THR A 108 -37.00 -14.38 -8.28
CA THR A 108 -38.27 -14.55 -8.99
C THR A 108 -39.32 -13.63 -8.36
N THR A 109 -39.85 -12.71 -9.13
CA THR A 109 -40.68 -11.58 -8.74
C THR A 109 -42.18 -11.96 -8.43
N ASN A 110 -42.48 -13.10 -7.86
CA ASN A 110 -43.89 -13.48 -7.62
C ASN A 110 -44.28 -13.72 -6.18
N GLU A 111 -43.49 -13.32 -5.19
CA GLU A 111 -43.92 -13.37 -3.80
C GLU A 111 -43.67 -12.04 -3.10
N ILE A 112 -44.71 -11.51 -2.47
CA ILE A 112 -44.66 -10.39 -1.54
C ILE A 112 -43.82 -10.86 -0.35
N ILE A 113 -42.51 -10.57 -0.39
CA ILE A 113 -41.62 -10.85 0.74
C ILE A 113 -41.91 -9.78 1.79
N PRO A 114 -42.39 -10.13 2.99
CA PRO A 114 -42.46 -9.20 4.09
C PRO A 114 -41.04 -8.71 4.37
N SER A 115 -40.85 -7.40 4.44
CA SER A 115 -39.57 -6.73 4.62
C SER A 115 -38.75 -7.39 5.73
N PRO A 116 -37.59 -7.99 5.45
CA PRO A 116 -36.67 -8.40 6.49
C PRO A 116 -35.96 -7.17 7.03
N THR A 117 -36.25 -6.87 8.26
CA THR A 117 -35.76 -5.70 9.02
C THR A 117 -34.27 -5.75 9.33
N SER A 118 -33.44 -6.46 8.60
CA SER A 118 -32.02 -6.56 8.92
C SER A 118 -31.10 -6.97 7.78
N PHE A 119 -31.42 -6.66 6.52
CA PHE A 119 -30.42 -6.76 5.45
C PHE A 119 -30.08 -5.37 4.93
N VAL A 120 -28.87 -4.90 5.24
CA VAL A 120 -28.30 -3.75 4.53
C VAL A 120 -27.91 -4.22 3.13
N THR A 121 -28.84 -4.15 2.20
CA THR A 121 -28.55 -4.27 0.79
C THR A 121 -28.09 -2.91 0.28
N THR A 122 -26.80 -2.70 0.11
CA THR A 122 -26.29 -1.70 -0.80
C THR A 122 -26.47 -2.22 -2.23
N GLY A 123 -27.70 -2.25 -2.72
CA GLY A 123 -28.04 -2.71 -4.06
C GLY A 123 -29.24 -1.95 -4.58
N LYS A 124 -29.10 -1.41 -5.77
CA LYS A 124 -30.13 -0.70 -6.56
C LYS A 124 -31.38 -1.56 -6.80
N ALA A 125 -32.49 -0.85 -6.90
CA ALA A 125 -33.85 -1.29 -7.14
C ALA A 125 -34.04 -2.47 -8.08
N VAL A 126 -35.11 -3.19 -7.77
CA VAL A 126 -35.80 -4.25 -8.52
C VAL A 126 -35.62 -4.13 -10.04
N GLY A 127 -34.94 -5.11 -10.63
CA GLY A 127 -34.77 -5.22 -12.08
C GLY A 127 -33.32 -5.30 -12.57
N GLN A 128 -32.31 -5.12 -11.70
CA GLN A 128 -30.90 -5.36 -12.03
C GLN A 128 -30.37 -6.48 -11.14
N GLU A 129 -29.68 -7.42 -11.74
CA GLU A 129 -28.99 -8.50 -11.02
C GLU A 129 -27.98 -7.89 -10.03
N PRO A 130 -28.14 -8.12 -8.72
CA PRO A 130 -27.14 -7.63 -7.76
C PRO A 130 -25.90 -8.52 -7.82
N ASP A 131 -24.80 -7.95 -8.27
CA ASP A 131 -23.51 -8.59 -8.15
C ASP A 131 -23.00 -8.43 -6.70
N ILE A 132 -23.16 -9.48 -5.91
CA ILE A 132 -22.62 -9.53 -4.55
C ILE A 132 -21.21 -10.12 -4.65
N LYS A 133 -20.19 -9.31 -4.39
CA LYS A 133 -18.82 -9.76 -4.26
C LYS A 133 -18.51 -10.03 -2.80
N ILE A 134 -18.39 -11.32 -2.44
CA ILE A 134 -17.91 -11.71 -1.13
C ILE A 134 -16.40 -11.97 -1.22
N ILE A 135 -15.64 -11.23 -0.46
CA ILE A 135 -14.19 -11.45 -0.32
C ILE A 135 -14.02 -12.39 0.87
N VAL A 136 -13.62 -13.63 0.60
CA VAL A 136 -13.28 -14.60 1.64
C VAL A 136 -11.76 -14.51 1.83
N ALA A 137 -11.37 -14.02 2.98
CA ALA A 137 -9.98 -13.97 3.39
C ALA A 137 -9.45 -15.36 3.76
#